data_469d6e615c539029c9844e199469fc76
#
_entry.id   469d6e615c539029c9844e199469fc76
#
_cell.length_a   1.000
_cell.length_b   1.000
_cell.length_c   1.000
_cell.angle_alpha   90.00
_cell.angle_beta   90.00
_cell.angle_gamma   90.00
#
_symmetry.space_group_name_H-M   'P 1'
#
loop_
_entity.id
_entity.type
_entity.pdbx_description
1 polymer ?
#
loop_
_entity_poly.entity_id
_entity_poly.type
_entity_poly.pdbx_seq_one_letter_code
_entity_poly.pdbx_strand_id
1 'polypeptide(L)'
;MNPLESQFSSASSYWSSPDLSRAAFIAPNAVVIGQVSIAAGVSIWYGAVVRGDVERIEIGERTNIQDGVIIHGEPGKPTILEEYVTVGHRAVIHSAHIEHGSLIGIGAVVLDGVRVGTGSIVGAGAVVSKDVPPRSLVVGVPAKKLRDIPATEVEELVEHARRYEQLALVHAGRGTDLGFCSDERAEVDGEDEVEE
;
A
#
# COMPACT_ATOMS: atom_id res chain seq x y z
N MET A 1 -11.81 15.97 -29.42
CA MET A 1 -12.01 14.83 -28.51
C MET A 1 -10.93 13.80 -28.82
N ASN A 2 -10.08 13.50 -27.85
CA ASN A 2 -8.97 12.56 -28.03
C ASN A 2 -9.55 11.15 -28.22
N PRO A 3 -9.12 10.36 -29.25
CA PRO A 3 -9.60 9.00 -29.47
C PRO A 3 -9.45 8.05 -28.25
N LEU A 4 -8.52 8.36 -27.34
CA LEU A 4 -8.32 7.61 -26.09
C LEU A 4 -9.42 7.88 -25.07
N GLU A 5 -10.02 9.08 -25.01
CA GLU A 5 -11.09 9.40 -24.06
C GLU A 5 -12.39 8.63 -24.38
N SER A 6 -12.64 8.31 -25.66
CA SER A 6 -13.82 7.54 -26.07
C SER A 6 -13.76 6.05 -25.72
N GLN A 7 -12.55 5.48 -25.62
CA GLN A 7 -12.37 4.07 -25.26
C GLN A 7 -12.55 3.83 -23.74
N PHE A 8 -12.17 4.79 -22.91
CA PHE A 8 -12.37 4.69 -21.45
C PHE A 8 -13.83 4.94 -21.04
N SER A 9 -14.58 5.73 -21.79
CA SER A 9 -16.01 6.00 -21.54
C SER A 9 -16.90 4.75 -21.65
N SER A 10 -16.54 3.78 -22.49
CA SER A 10 -17.33 2.55 -22.67
C SER A 10 -17.03 1.47 -21.62
N ALA A 11 -15.85 1.44 -21.05
CA ALA A 11 -15.47 0.48 -20.00
C ALA A 11 -16.16 0.82 -18.66
N SER A 12 -16.41 2.10 -18.38
CA SER A 12 -17.04 2.56 -17.13
C SER A 12 -18.49 2.10 -16.93
N SER A 13 -19.15 1.53 -17.95
CA SER A 13 -20.52 1.03 -17.84
C SER A 13 -20.60 -0.38 -17.24
N TYR A 14 -19.52 -1.14 -17.20
CA TYR A 14 -19.49 -2.52 -16.71
C TYR A 14 -19.20 -2.62 -15.20
N TRP A 15 -18.50 -1.66 -14.62
CA TRP A 15 -18.13 -1.67 -13.21
C TRP A 15 -18.57 -0.37 -12.53
N SER A 16 -19.01 -0.48 -11.28
CA SER A 16 -19.25 0.70 -10.45
C SER A 16 -17.92 1.42 -10.18
N SER A 17 -17.95 2.74 -10.21
CA SER A 17 -16.78 3.53 -9.77
C SER A 17 -16.59 3.34 -8.26
N PRO A 18 -15.36 3.06 -7.80
CA PRO A 18 -15.09 2.97 -6.37
C PRO A 18 -15.34 4.31 -5.66
N ASP A 19 -15.85 4.26 -4.42
CA ASP A 19 -15.90 5.46 -3.56
C ASP A 19 -14.54 5.66 -2.91
N LEU A 20 -13.82 6.68 -3.37
CA LEU A 20 -12.48 7.06 -2.89
C LEU A 20 -12.51 8.22 -1.89
N SER A 21 -13.69 8.69 -1.47
CA SER A 21 -13.87 9.91 -0.65
C SER A 21 -13.19 9.83 0.73
N ARG A 22 -12.98 8.63 1.23
CA ARG A 22 -12.38 8.38 2.55
C ARG A 22 -10.84 8.27 2.52
N ALA A 23 -10.23 8.29 1.33
CA ALA A 23 -8.78 8.20 1.19
C ALA A 23 -8.07 9.42 1.78
N ALA A 24 -6.90 9.19 2.36
CA ALA A 24 -5.95 10.27 2.68
C ALA A 24 -5.37 10.86 1.40
N PHE A 25 -5.02 10.01 0.43
CA PHE A 25 -4.45 10.43 -0.85
C PHE A 25 -4.64 9.38 -1.93
N ILE A 26 -5.01 9.83 -3.12
CA ILE A 26 -4.94 9.03 -4.35
C ILE A 26 -4.12 9.82 -5.36
N ALA A 27 -3.01 9.26 -5.79
CA ALA A 27 -2.14 9.92 -6.77
C ALA A 27 -2.87 10.11 -8.12
N PRO A 28 -2.67 11.24 -8.82
CA PRO A 28 -3.44 11.56 -10.04
C PRO A 28 -3.20 10.58 -11.20
N ASN A 29 -2.12 9.79 -11.15
CA ASN A 29 -1.79 8.75 -12.13
C ASN A 29 -1.95 7.32 -11.56
N ALA A 30 -2.54 7.17 -10.37
CA ALA A 30 -2.97 5.86 -9.88
C ALA A 30 -4.25 5.42 -10.61
N VAL A 31 -4.38 4.11 -10.81
CA VAL A 31 -5.57 3.52 -11.44
C VAL A 31 -6.32 2.70 -10.40
N VAL A 32 -7.55 3.09 -10.10
CA VAL A 32 -8.44 2.35 -9.17
C VAL A 32 -9.76 2.13 -9.90
N ILE A 33 -10.07 0.88 -10.23
CA ILE A 33 -11.27 0.54 -11.02
C ILE A 33 -11.95 -0.72 -10.50
N GLY A 34 -13.26 -0.82 -10.78
CA GLY A 34 -14.05 -2.01 -10.47
C GLY A 34 -14.52 -2.07 -9.02
N GLN A 35 -14.71 -3.28 -8.53
CA GLN A 35 -15.21 -3.55 -7.17
C GLN A 35 -14.09 -3.36 -6.13
N VAL A 36 -13.75 -2.10 -5.86
CA VAL A 36 -12.75 -1.74 -4.87
C VAL A 36 -13.41 -0.96 -3.75
N SER A 37 -13.23 -1.40 -2.51
CA SER A 37 -13.62 -0.67 -1.30
C SER A 37 -12.38 -0.25 -0.52
N ILE A 38 -12.35 1.01 -0.07
CA ILE A 38 -11.27 1.56 0.74
C ILE A 38 -11.81 2.15 2.03
N ALA A 39 -11.08 1.93 3.11
CA ALA A 39 -11.38 2.52 4.41
C ALA A 39 -10.74 3.91 4.57
N ALA A 40 -10.95 4.54 5.74
CA ALA A 40 -10.41 5.85 6.03
C ALA A 40 -8.86 5.83 6.10
N GLY A 41 -8.24 6.92 5.69
CA GLY A 41 -6.78 7.08 5.80
C GLY A 41 -5.95 6.28 4.79
N VAL A 42 -6.59 5.53 3.89
CA VAL A 42 -5.88 4.80 2.82
C VAL A 42 -5.15 5.77 1.90
N SER A 43 -3.93 5.41 1.50
CA SER A 43 -3.19 6.15 0.48
C SER A 43 -2.77 5.23 -0.68
N ILE A 44 -3.00 5.70 -1.92
CA ILE A 44 -2.62 4.98 -3.15
C ILE A 44 -1.71 5.91 -3.96
N TRP A 45 -0.48 5.46 -4.13
CA TRP A 45 0.61 6.29 -4.62
C TRP A 45 0.81 6.21 -6.13
N TYR A 46 1.81 6.90 -6.64
CA TYR A 46 1.99 7.15 -8.06
C TYR A 46 2.18 5.87 -8.89
N GLY A 47 1.39 5.74 -9.94
CA GLY A 47 1.46 4.60 -10.87
C GLY A 47 0.97 3.27 -10.29
N ALA A 48 0.40 3.25 -9.08
CA ALA A 48 -0.22 2.05 -8.55
C ALA A 48 -1.48 1.69 -9.33
N VAL A 49 -1.74 0.38 -9.49
CA VAL A 49 -2.94 -0.16 -10.17
C VAL A 49 -3.69 -1.08 -9.22
N VAL A 50 -4.91 -0.71 -8.86
CA VAL A 50 -5.84 -1.48 -8.04
C VAL A 50 -7.04 -1.81 -8.92
N ARG A 51 -7.10 -3.04 -9.42
CA ARG A 51 -8.06 -3.42 -10.45
C ARG A 51 -8.99 -4.54 -9.99
N GLY A 52 -10.19 -4.16 -9.51
CA GLY A 52 -11.26 -5.03 -9.03
C GLY A 52 -12.31 -5.35 -10.12
N ASP A 53 -11.87 -5.60 -11.35
CA ASP A 53 -12.74 -5.85 -12.51
C ASP A 53 -13.20 -7.31 -12.60
N VAL A 54 -12.51 -8.22 -11.97
CA VAL A 54 -12.78 -9.66 -11.97
C VAL A 54 -13.29 -10.13 -10.60
N GLU A 55 -12.69 -9.64 -9.52
CA GLU A 55 -13.07 -9.96 -8.15
C GLU A 55 -12.86 -8.74 -7.26
N ARG A 56 -13.57 -8.66 -6.13
CA ARG A 56 -13.51 -7.53 -5.21
C ARG A 56 -12.15 -7.40 -4.54
N ILE A 57 -11.79 -6.14 -4.26
CA ILE A 57 -10.61 -5.76 -3.48
C ILE A 57 -11.07 -4.93 -2.29
N GLU A 58 -10.62 -5.28 -1.10
CA GLU A 58 -10.90 -4.57 0.15
C GLU A 58 -9.61 -4.05 0.74
N ILE A 59 -9.55 -2.74 1.06
CA ILE A 59 -8.36 -2.10 1.61
C ILE A 59 -8.74 -1.42 2.92
N GLY A 60 -8.17 -1.93 4.01
CA GLY A 60 -8.42 -1.52 5.38
C GLY A 60 -7.81 -0.16 5.74
N GLU A 61 -8.18 0.32 6.92
CA GLU A 61 -7.86 1.66 7.42
C GLU A 61 -6.35 1.91 7.46
N ARG A 62 -5.91 3.11 7.04
CA ARG A 62 -4.49 3.56 7.03
C ARG A 62 -3.51 2.64 6.31
N THR A 63 -4.02 1.77 5.45
CA THR A 63 -3.17 0.96 4.57
C THR A 63 -2.61 1.83 3.44
N ASN A 64 -1.32 1.66 3.16
CA ASN A 64 -0.65 2.42 2.10
C ASN A 64 -0.19 1.50 0.97
N ILE A 65 -0.55 1.89 -0.26
CA ILE A 65 -0.25 1.19 -1.50
C ILE A 65 0.76 2.04 -2.28
N GLN A 66 2.04 1.72 -2.16
CA GLN A 66 3.12 2.56 -2.66
C GLN A 66 3.27 2.54 -4.19
N ASP A 67 4.22 3.33 -4.70
CA ASP A 67 4.37 3.59 -6.13
C ASP A 67 4.54 2.31 -6.95
N GLY A 68 3.75 2.21 -8.03
CA GLY A 68 3.83 1.11 -8.99
C GLY A 68 3.35 -0.25 -8.48
N VAL A 69 2.71 -0.32 -7.32
CA VAL A 69 2.10 -1.55 -6.80
C VAL A 69 0.97 -2.02 -7.72
N ILE A 70 0.86 -3.33 -7.91
CA ILE A 70 -0.23 -3.95 -8.66
C ILE A 70 -1.06 -4.82 -7.72
N ILE A 71 -2.38 -4.56 -7.66
CA ILE A 71 -3.34 -5.38 -6.91
C ILE A 71 -4.44 -5.84 -7.87
N HIS A 72 -4.63 -7.14 -7.93
CA HIS A 72 -5.67 -7.78 -8.74
C HIS A 72 -6.16 -9.08 -8.07
N GLY A 73 -7.14 -9.75 -8.65
CA GLY A 73 -7.64 -11.02 -8.15
C GLY A 73 -8.28 -11.86 -9.25
N GLU A 74 -8.47 -13.15 -8.95
CA GLU A 74 -9.18 -14.11 -9.79
C GLU A 74 -10.62 -14.33 -9.29
N PRO A 75 -11.53 -14.82 -10.13
CA PRO A 75 -12.91 -15.08 -9.76
C PRO A 75 -13.02 -15.98 -8.54
N GLY A 76 -13.83 -15.58 -7.57
CA GLY A 76 -14.07 -16.31 -6.32
C GLY A 76 -12.92 -16.23 -5.28
N LYS A 77 -11.88 -15.41 -5.55
CA LYS A 77 -10.75 -15.21 -4.64
C LYS A 77 -10.48 -13.71 -4.44
N PRO A 78 -11.17 -13.08 -3.48
CA PRO A 78 -10.98 -11.65 -3.21
C PRO A 78 -9.55 -11.35 -2.75
N THR A 79 -9.11 -10.13 -3.02
CA THR A 79 -7.89 -9.59 -2.41
C THR A 79 -8.26 -8.71 -1.23
N ILE A 80 -7.76 -9.05 -0.05
CA ILE A 80 -8.09 -8.35 1.20
C ILE A 80 -6.79 -7.86 1.83
N LEU A 81 -6.70 -6.57 2.07
CA LEU A 81 -5.68 -5.96 2.89
C LEU A 81 -6.36 -5.39 4.13
N GLU A 82 -5.99 -5.86 5.30
CA GLU A 82 -6.52 -5.34 6.57
C GLU A 82 -5.93 -3.94 6.85
N GLU A 83 -6.22 -3.40 8.02
CA GLU A 83 -5.76 -2.07 8.41
C GLU A 83 -4.24 -2.04 8.71
N TYR A 84 -3.64 -0.87 8.54
CA TYR A 84 -2.22 -0.58 8.78
C TYR A 84 -1.24 -1.45 7.98
N VAL A 85 -1.67 -1.96 6.84
CA VAL A 85 -0.79 -2.71 5.93
C VAL A 85 0.07 -1.73 5.12
N THR A 86 1.36 -2.01 5.02
CA THR A 86 2.26 -1.32 4.10
C THR A 86 2.57 -2.21 2.91
N VAL A 87 2.25 -1.75 1.69
CA VAL A 87 2.64 -2.41 0.45
C VAL A 87 3.72 -1.58 -0.24
N GLY A 88 4.93 -2.08 -0.19
CA GLY A 88 6.13 -1.43 -0.72
C GLY A 88 6.13 -1.30 -2.24
N HIS A 89 6.91 -0.34 -2.73
CA HIS A 89 7.00 0.02 -4.14
C HIS A 89 7.11 -1.20 -5.07
N ARG A 90 6.32 -1.22 -6.16
CA ARG A 90 6.32 -2.27 -7.20
C ARG A 90 6.00 -3.68 -6.71
N ALA A 91 5.47 -3.85 -5.51
CA ALA A 91 4.98 -5.16 -5.08
C ALA A 91 3.75 -5.59 -5.89
N VAL A 92 3.52 -6.89 -5.98
CA VAL A 92 2.34 -7.47 -6.63
C VAL A 92 1.59 -8.30 -5.61
N ILE A 93 0.28 -8.04 -5.47
CA ILE A 93 -0.62 -8.83 -4.62
C ILE A 93 -1.75 -9.35 -5.49
N HIS A 94 -1.88 -10.67 -5.55
CA HIS A 94 -2.89 -11.31 -6.39
C HIS A 94 -3.70 -12.31 -5.59
N SER A 95 -5.03 -12.09 -5.45
CA SER A 95 -5.96 -12.97 -4.75
C SER A 95 -5.47 -13.41 -3.36
N ALA A 96 -4.91 -12.52 -2.57
CA ALA A 96 -4.29 -12.83 -1.28
C ALA A 96 -4.95 -12.07 -0.13
N HIS A 97 -4.77 -12.57 1.08
CA HIS A 97 -5.22 -11.91 2.30
C HIS A 97 -4.01 -11.46 3.12
N ILE A 98 -3.85 -10.16 3.27
CA ILE A 98 -2.78 -9.54 4.05
C ILE A 98 -3.37 -9.02 5.35
N GLU A 99 -2.98 -9.63 6.46
CA GLU A 99 -3.52 -9.28 7.78
C GLU A 99 -2.88 -8.01 8.36
N HIS A 100 -3.56 -7.50 9.40
CA HIS A 100 -3.25 -6.27 10.14
C HIS A 100 -1.75 -6.05 10.35
N GLY A 101 -1.31 -4.81 10.12
CA GLY A 101 0.04 -4.33 10.47
C GLY A 101 1.18 -5.06 9.76
N SER A 102 0.89 -5.76 8.65
CA SER A 102 1.92 -6.47 7.88
C SER A 102 2.60 -5.56 6.86
N LEU A 103 3.84 -5.88 6.52
CA LEU A 103 4.61 -5.17 5.50
C LEU A 103 4.98 -6.10 4.35
N ILE A 104 4.58 -5.72 3.15
CA ILE A 104 4.99 -6.37 1.90
C ILE A 104 6.12 -5.55 1.31
N GLY A 105 7.32 -6.12 1.26
CA GLY A 105 8.54 -5.43 0.85
C GLY A 105 8.56 -5.03 -0.63
N ILE A 106 9.46 -4.11 -0.96
CA ILE A 106 9.65 -3.58 -2.32
C ILE A 106 9.82 -4.72 -3.33
N GLY A 107 9.02 -4.71 -4.39
CA GLY A 107 9.09 -5.70 -5.47
C GLY A 107 8.71 -7.12 -5.08
N ALA A 108 8.16 -7.35 -3.89
CA ALA A 108 7.70 -8.68 -3.48
C ALA A 108 6.44 -9.09 -4.26
N VAL A 109 6.23 -10.40 -4.40
CA VAL A 109 5.06 -10.97 -5.06
C VAL A 109 4.35 -11.91 -4.10
N VAL A 110 3.06 -11.67 -3.84
CA VAL A 110 2.19 -12.55 -3.06
C VAL A 110 1.19 -13.19 -4.00
N LEU A 111 1.24 -14.52 -4.09
CA LEU A 111 0.46 -15.31 -5.03
C LEU A 111 -0.93 -15.67 -4.46
N ASP A 112 -1.77 -16.22 -5.34
CA ASP A 112 -3.16 -16.57 -5.12
C ASP A 112 -3.39 -17.46 -3.91
N GLY A 113 -4.39 -17.09 -3.11
CA GLY A 113 -4.85 -17.85 -1.95
C GLY A 113 -3.91 -17.78 -0.74
N VAL A 114 -2.79 -17.05 -0.85
CA VAL A 114 -1.87 -16.88 0.26
C VAL A 114 -2.46 -15.98 1.33
N ARG A 115 -2.27 -16.37 2.59
CA ARG A 115 -2.53 -15.56 3.77
C ARG A 115 -1.20 -15.11 4.40
N VAL A 116 -1.00 -13.82 4.53
CA VAL A 116 0.12 -13.24 5.28
C VAL A 116 -0.39 -12.84 6.66
N GLY A 117 0.05 -13.57 7.68
CA GLY A 117 -0.45 -13.39 9.05
C GLY A 117 -0.02 -12.06 9.68
N THR A 118 -0.82 -11.61 10.63
CA THR A 118 -0.69 -10.32 11.35
C THR A 118 0.74 -9.99 11.74
N GLY A 119 1.16 -8.74 11.50
CA GLY A 119 2.46 -8.21 11.89
C GLY A 119 3.63 -8.92 11.24
N SER A 120 3.44 -9.49 10.05
CA SER A 120 4.51 -10.18 9.32
C SER A 120 5.18 -9.25 8.31
N ILE A 121 6.43 -9.58 7.98
CA ILE A 121 7.21 -8.89 6.95
C ILE A 121 7.51 -9.87 5.82
N VAL A 122 7.11 -9.52 4.62
CA VAL A 122 7.60 -10.13 3.39
C VAL A 122 8.77 -9.29 2.91
N GLY A 123 9.97 -9.87 2.88
CA GLY A 123 11.19 -9.17 2.46
C GLY A 123 11.15 -8.72 1.00
N ALA A 124 11.93 -7.69 0.68
CA ALA A 124 12.00 -7.16 -0.68
C ALA A 124 12.35 -8.25 -1.73
N GLY A 125 11.64 -8.25 -2.86
CA GLY A 125 11.83 -9.21 -3.94
C GLY A 125 11.44 -10.65 -3.62
N ALA A 126 10.84 -10.92 -2.47
CA ALA A 126 10.42 -12.28 -2.12
C ALA A 126 9.18 -12.72 -2.92
N VAL A 127 9.08 -14.01 -3.23
CA VAL A 127 7.89 -14.61 -3.88
C VAL A 127 7.22 -15.57 -2.90
N VAL A 128 6.05 -15.16 -2.41
CA VAL A 128 5.27 -15.88 -1.41
C VAL A 128 4.22 -16.74 -2.10
N SER A 129 4.36 -18.06 -1.99
CA SER A 129 3.47 -19.06 -2.59
C SER A 129 2.80 -19.97 -1.54
N LYS A 130 2.99 -19.70 -0.25
CA LYS A 130 2.39 -20.41 0.87
C LYS A 130 2.10 -19.42 1.99
N ASP A 131 1.15 -19.77 2.85
CA ASP A 131 0.79 -18.96 4.01
C ASP A 131 2.00 -18.62 4.88
N VAL A 132 2.01 -17.38 5.35
CA VAL A 132 3.00 -16.84 6.28
C VAL A 132 2.38 -16.79 7.67
N PRO A 133 2.96 -17.48 8.66
CA PRO A 133 2.47 -17.40 10.03
C PRO A 133 2.55 -15.98 10.58
N PRO A 134 1.67 -15.57 11.52
CA PRO A 134 1.76 -14.27 12.15
C PRO A 134 3.15 -13.98 12.72
N ARG A 135 3.55 -12.72 12.70
CA ARG A 135 4.82 -12.21 13.22
C ARG A 135 6.04 -12.99 12.68
N SER A 136 6.09 -13.14 11.38
CA SER A 136 7.18 -13.85 10.69
C SER A 136 7.80 -12.98 9.62
N LEU A 137 9.15 -12.90 9.62
CA LEU A 137 9.89 -12.40 8.47
C LEU A 137 10.14 -13.55 7.49
N VAL A 138 9.65 -13.38 6.26
CA VAL A 138 9.90 -14.32 5.16
C VAL A 138 10.69 -13.65 4.04
N VAL A 139 11.63 -14.38 3.43
CA VAL A 139 12.52 -13.85 2.37
C VAL A 139 12.80 -14.90 1.31
N GLY A 140 13.16 -14.46 0.11
CA GLY A 140 13.67 -15.30 -0.99
C GLY A 140 12.62 -15.77 -1.99
N VAL A 141 13.05 -16.59 -2.97
CA VAL A 141 12.25 -17.15 -4.07
C VAL A 141 12.50 -18.66 -4.16
N PRO A 142 11.55 -19.50 -3.72
CA PRO A 142 10.33 -19.17 -2.98
C PRO A 142 10.64 -18.63 -1.58
N ALA A 143 9.72 -17.81 -1.02
CA ALA A 143 9.89 -17.23 0.29
C ALA A 143 9.91 -18.29 1.40
N LYS A 144 10.83 -18.13 2.35
CA LYS A 144 10.97 -18.97 3.53
C LYS A 144 11.07 -18.11 4.78
N LYS A 145 10.56 -18.62 5.89
CA LYS A 145 10.69 -17.96 7.18
C LYS A 145 12.15 -17.86 7.58
N LEU A 146 12.59 -16.64 7.87
CA LEU A 146 13.94 -16.33 8.35
C LEU A 146 13.99 -16.23 9.87
N ARG A 147 12.99 -15.53 10.48
CA ARG A 147 12.88 -15.35 11.94
C ARG A 147 11.46 -14.97 12.36
N ASP A 148 11.23 -15.01 13.66
CA ASP A 148 10.06 -14.38 14.28
C ASP A 148 10.25 -12.86 14.39
N ILE A 149 9.13 -12.12 14.42
CA ILE A 149 9.08 -10.67 14.61
C ILE A 149 8.62 -10.41 16.05
N PRO A 150 9.39 -9.69 16.89
CA PRO A 150 8.98 -9.31 18.23
C PRO A 150 7.82 -8.30 18.20
N ALA A 151 7.07 -8.21 19.30
CA ALA A 151 5.90 -7.33 19.39
C ALA A 151 6.26 -5.85 19.15
N THR A 152 7.42 -5.41 19.62
CA THR A 152 7.92 -4.03 19.43
C THR A 152 8.13 -3.71 17.94
N GLU A 153 8.64 -4.64 17.15
CA GLU A 153 8.78 -4.46 15.71
C GLU A 153 7.42 -4.39 15.00
N VAL A 154 6.40 -5.12 15.49
CA VAL A 154 5.02 -5.01 14.98
C VAL A 154 4.44 -3.62 15.25
N GLU A 155 4.70 -3.05 16.43
CA GLU A 155 4.28 -1.69 16.76
C GLU A 155 4.94 -0.66 15.83
N GLU A 156 6.22 -0.85 15.48
CA GLU A 156 6.93 -0.02 14.51
C GLU A 156 6.33 -0.12 13.09
N LEU A 157 5.85 -1.29 12.67
CA LEU A 157 5.15 -1.45 11.38
C LEU A 157 3.84 -0.66 11.34
N VAL A 158 3.07 -0.71 12.41
CA VAL A 158 1.82 0.07 12.53
C VAL A 158 2.13 1.56 12.51
N GLU A 159 3.15 1.99 13.25
CA GLU A 159 3.57 3.40 13.26
C GLU A 159 4.08 3.86 11.89
N HIS A 160 4.80 3.01 11.17
CA HIS A 160 5.20 3.27 9.79
C HIS A 160 3.99 3.54 8.87
N ALA A 161 2.91 2.75 8.99
CA ALA A 161 1.69 2.99 8.22
C ALA A 161 1.03 4.34 8.59
N ARG A 162 1.04 4.75 9.86
CA ARG A 162 0.56 6.07 10.31
C ARG A 162 1.36 7.23 9.71
N ARG A 163 2.68 7.09 9.66
CA ARG A 163 3.55 8.10 9.01
C ARG A 163 3.23 8.26 7.54
N TYR A 164 2.90 7.16 6.84
CA TYR A 164 2.45 7.23 5.45
C TYR A 164 1.10 7.95 5.30
N GLU A 165 0.17 7.83 6.26
CA GLU A 165 -1.06 8.63 6.25
C GLU A 165 -0.74 10.13 6.37
N GLN A 166 0.17 10.53 7.27
CA GLN A 166 0.56 11.93 7.43
C GLN A 166 1.23 12.47 6.14
N LEU A 167 2.17 11.74 5.59
CA LEU A 167 2.80 12.07 4.30
C LEU A 167 1.75 12.20 3.18
N ALA A 168 0.78 11.30 3.14
CA ALA A 168 -0.32 11.31 2.18
C ALA A 168 -1.18 12.58 2.29
N LEU A 169 -1.45 13.05 3.50
CA LEU A 169 -2.17 14.31 3.73
C LEU A 169 -1.39 15.52 3.19
N VAL A 170 -0.06 15.52 3.29
CA VAL A 170 0.79 16.57 2.68
C VAL A 170 0.66 16.55 1.17
N HIS A 171 0.77 15.38 0.53
CA HIS A 171 0.57 15.25 -0.92
C HIS A 171 -0.83 15.65 -1.39
N ALA A 172 -1.83 15.50 -0.53
CA ALA A 172 -3.19 15.96 -0.78
C ALA A 172 -3.41 17.47 -0.51
N GLY A 173 -2.37 18.22 -0.10
CA GLY A 173 -2.47 19.63 0.30
C GLY A 173 -3.27 19.85 1.61
N ARG A 174 -3.38 18.84 2.46
CA ARG A 174 -4.17 18.83 3.69
C ARG A 174 -3.34 18.67 4.97
N GLY A 175 -2.03 18.63 4.85
CA GLY A 175 -1.11 18.42 5.98
C GLY A 175 0.20 19.17 5.80
N THR A 176 0.97 19.28 6.87
CA THR A 176 2.30 19.92 6.90
C THR A 176 3.38 19.00 7.47
N ASP A 177 2.99 17.92 8.16
CA ASP A 177 3.91 16.95 8.76
C ASP A 177 4.22 15.82 7.77
N LEU A 178 5.49 15.68 7.39
CA LEU A 178 5.96 14.63 6.49
C LEU A 178 5.97 13.24 7.14
N GLY A 179 5.76 13.13 8.46
CA GLY A 179 5.72 11.87 9.19
C GLY A 179 7.09 11.18 9.38
N PHE A 180 8.09 11.57 8.61
CA PHE A 180 9.43 10.97 8.60
C PHE A 180 10.56 11.93 8.95
N CYS A 181 10.26 13.21 9.21
CA CYS A 181 11.24 14.19 9.64
C CYS A 181 11.37 14.12 11.16
N SER A 182 12.57 13.77 11.68
CA SER A 182 12.92 14.09 13.04
C SER A 182 13.14 15.61 13.16
N ASP A 183 12.79 16.22 14.30
CA ASP A 183 12.91 17.68 14.57
C ASP A 183 14.32 18.27 14.41
N GLU A 184 15.31 17.46 14.09
CA GLU A 184 16.72 17.86 13.96
C GLU A 184 17.05 18.70 12.72
N ARG A 185 16.10 18.92 11.78
CA ARG A 185 16.33 19.77 10.60
C ARG A 185 15.91 21.23 10.79
N ALA A 186 15.35 21.59 11.91
CA ALA A 186 14.89 22.96 12.17
C ALA A 186 16.03 23.93 12.58
N GLU A 187 17.26 23.45 12.83
CA GLU A 187 18.36 24.28 13.34
C GLU A 187 19.45 24.64 12.31
N VAL A 188 19.33 24.27 11.02
CA VAL A 188 20.43 24.46 10.05
C VAL A 188 20.26 25.71 9.16
N ASP A 189 19.10 26.37 9.18
CA ASP A 189 18.84 27.56 8.33
C ASP A 189 19.02 28.92 9.03
N GLY A 190 19.82 28.97 10.06
CA GLY A 190 20.12 30.22 10.75
C GLY A 190 21.59 30.34 11.10
N GLU A 191 22.43 30.75 10.16
CA GLU A 191 23.70 31.49 10.39
C GLU A 191 24.61 31.40 9.16
N ASP A 192 24.32 32.21 8.14
CA ASP A 192 25.33 32.73 7.23
C ASP A 192 25.04 34.24 7.06
N GLU A 193 25.26 35.01 8.12
CA GLU A 193 25.56 36.43 7.97
C GLU A 193 26.99 36.55 7.50
N VAL A 194 27.15 36.92 6.25
CA VAL A 194 28.43 37.35 5.65
C VAL A 194 28.81 38.66 6.27
N GLU A 195 29.84 38.71 7.11
CA GLU A 195 30.58 39.94 7.42
C GLU A 195 31.62 40.20 6.35
N GLU A 196 31.63 41.46 5.91
CA GLU A 196 32.53 42.08 4.91
C GLU A 196 34.04 42.03 5.27
#